data_23530ca5ace907c8b71a7d42c8c628b1
#
_entry.id   23530ca5ace907c8b71a7d42c8c628b1
#
_cell.length_a   1.000
_cell.length_b   1.000
_cell.length_c   1.000
_cell.angle_alpha   90.00
_cell.angle_beta   90.00
_cell.angle_gamma   90.00
#
_symmetry.space_group_name_H-M   'P 1'
#
loop_
_entity.id
_entity.type
_entity.pdbx_description
1 polymer ?
#
loop_
_entity_poly.entity_id
_entity_poly.type
_entity_poly.pdbx_seq_one_letter_code
_entity_poly.pdbx_strand_id
1 'polypeptide(L)'
;MVDASTPTRALPDSNEAGLDLVAGHVSAAKVEAFRRLGLRIVQGRRQGVRIWDLDGKAYLNCRSSGGVFDFGHRPEFAIRALTRALQELGDMGDWLVPSAVRAQGAAALASTLPGDLRYTFFTPGGGEAVEVACKLARATTGRTGIVAAEHGYHGHVGFALAMDEARDSQWFAPLVPGITKVPFGDVAAVARAVTDETAAVCMETVPATAGYLVPPADYWPSVRELCDERGVLLILDEVQSGLGRTGRIWACERWGVAPDLLVAGKGLSGGVYPIAACSFGDRVDAFFARDPFFHPSSYGGSELGAAVVEAVIGKVTEPGFLDHVNEMGARLAAGFDHLCAAHPGLLVGHHGLGLMRALDTVSPEDCYRFMLEAIDGGLLVVWANNKQDTLLVMPPLVVEADEIDEILHILDGAATRAGAP
;
A
#
# COMPACT_ATOMS: atom_id res chain seq x y z
N MET A 1 8.29 -8.01 34.33
CA MET A 1 6.81 -8.04 34.40
C MET A 1 6.33 -6.62 34.34
N VAL A 2 5.71 -6.20 33.26
CA VAL A 2 5.06 -4.87 33.16
C VAL A 2 3.88 -4.91 34.13
N ASP A 3 3.88 -3.98 35.08
CA ASP A 3 2.79 -3.86 36.06
C ASP A 3 1.48 -3.60 35.30
N ALA A 4 0.55 -4.56 35.41
CA ALA A 4 -0.78 -4.47 34.79
C ALA A 4 -1.65 -3.37 35.43
N SER A 5 -1.16 -2.66 36.44
CA SER A 5 -1.85 -1.58 37.16
C SER A 5 -1.69 -0.18 36.54
N THR A 6 -0.84 -0.02 35.50
CA THR A 6 -0.82 1.26 34.76
C THR A 6 -2.15 1.40 34.03
N PRO A 7 -3.03 2.38 34.38
CA PRO A 7 -4.32 2.49 33.73
C PRO A 7 -4.11 2.77 32.24
N THR A 8 -4.61 1.87 31.40
CA THR A 8 -4.79 2.16 29.98
C THR A 8 -5.61 3.46 29.94
N ARG A 9 -5.06 4.52 29.35
CA ARG A 9 -5.77 5.80 29.24
C ARG A 9 -7.16 5.52 28.65
N ALA A 10 -8.22 5.88 29.37
CA ALA A 10 -9.59 5.67 28.92
C ALA A 10 -9.79 6.41 27.59
N LEU A 11 -10.32 5.72 26.60
CA LEU A 11 -10.72 6.35 25.34
C LEU A 11 -11.92 7.27 25.62
N PRO A 12 -12.18 8.29 24.77
CA PRO A 12 -13.42 9.04 24.79
C PRO A 12 -14.63 8.12 24.67
N ASP A 13 -15.77 8.50 25.26
CA ASP A 13 -16.96 7.67 25.38
C ASP A 13 -17.83 7.69 24.12
N SER A 14 -17.54 8.58 23.15
CA SER A 14 -18.31 8.72 21.91
C SER A 14 -17.46 9.23 20.76
N ASN A 15 -17.96 9.08 19.54
CA ASN A 15 -17.35 9.62 18.34
C ASN A 15 -17.19 11.14 18.43
N GLU A 16 -18.20 11.87 18.95
CA GLU A 16 -18.12 13.33 19.06
C GLU A 16 -17.05 13.78 20.05
N ALA A 17 -16.98 13.17 21.23
CA ALA A 17 -15.92 13.45 22.21
C ALA A 17 -14.53 13.11 21.65
N GLY A 18 -14.42 12.04 20.86
CA GLY A 18 -13.21 11.66 20.14
C GLY A 18 -12.80 12.70 19.09
N LEU A 19 -13.76 13.19 18.31
CA LEU A 19 -13.52 14.24 17.31
C LEU A 19 -13.10 15.56 17.96
N ASP A 20 -13.71 15.93 19.10
CA ASP A 20 -13.29 17.14 19.83
C ASP A 20 -11.88 17.03 20.37
N LEU A 21 -11.45 15.85 20.83
CA LEU A 21 -10.07 15.60 21.23
C LEU A 21 -9.11 15.73 20.04
N VAL A 22 -9.48 15.22 18.86
CA VAL A 22 -8.70 15.36 17.62
C VAL A 22 -8.65 16.82 17.18
N ALA A 23 -9.76 17.55 17.26
CA ALA A 23 -9.80 18.98 16.92
C ALA A 23 -8.88 19.81 17.83
N GLY A 24 -8.86 19.51 19.13
CA GLY A 24 -8.07 20.24 20.13
C GLY A 24 -6.57 19.99 20.04
N HIS A 25 -6.12 18.81 19.58
CA HIS A 25 -4.71 18.40 19.70
C HIS A 25 -4.04 17.89 18.41
N VAL A 26 -4.84 17.64 17.36
CA VAL A 26 -4.31 17.17 16.07
C VAL A 26 -4.59 18.20 14.97
N SER A 27 -5.87 18.48 14.65
CA SER A 27 -6.23 19.50 13.68
C SER A 27 -7.74 19.79 13.69
N ALA A 28 -8.11 21.02 14.07
CA ALA A 28 -9.50 21.48 14.01
C ALA A 28 -10.03 21.52 12.57
N ALA A 29 -9.24 22.04 11.63
CA ALA A 29 -9.62 22.11 10.22
C ALA A 29 -9.88 20.73 9.59
N LYS A 30 -9.09 19.72 9.99
CA LYS A 30 -9.29 18.33 9.52
C LYS A 30 -10.58 17.72 10.05
N VAL A 31 -10.92 17.97 11.30
CA VAL A 31 -12.20 17.51 11.90
C VAL A 31 -13.37 18.17 11.21
N GLU A 32 -13.29 19.48 10.96
CA GLU A 32 -14.32 20.20 10.20
C GLU A 32 -14.50 19.64 8.78
N ALA A 33 -13.42 19.28 8.10
CA ALA A 33 -13.48 18.62 6.81
C ALA A 33 -14.17 17.24 6.92
N PHE A 34 -13.86 16.43 7.92
CA PHE A 34 -14.53 15.15 8.16
C PHE A 34 -16.03 15.32 8.43
N ARG A 35 -16.41 16.28 9.28
CA ARG A 35 -17.82 16.60 9.55
C ARG A 35 -18.58 17.00 8.28
N ARG A 36 -17.97 17.84 7.41
CA ARG A 36 -18.55 18.22 6.11
C ARG A 36 -18.71 17.05 5.15
N LEU A 37 -17.78 16.10 5.19
CA LEU A 37 -17.84 14.87 4.40
C LEU A 37 -18.77 13.81 5.02
N GLY A 38 -19.51 14.11 6.08
CA GLY A 38 -20.36 13.13 6.76
C GLY A 38 -19.61 12.04 7.53
N LEU A 39 -18.28 12.13 7.63
CA LEU A 39 -17.42 11.13 8.27
C LEU A 39 -17.26 11.47 9.76
N ARG A 40 -18.10 10.88 10.62
CA ARG A 40 -18.09 11.08 12.07
C ARG A 40 -17.67 9.84 12.83
N ILE A 41 -16.68 9.12 12.29
CA ILE A 41 -16.21 7.84 12.80
C ILE A 41 -14.90 8.04 13.54
N VAL A 42 -14.82 7.63 14.80
CA VAL A 42 -13.58 7.55 15.57
C VAL A 42 -13.32 6.09 15.92
N GLN A 43 -12.14 5.60 15.58
CA GLN A 43 -11.79 4.20 15.77
C GLN A 43 -11.77 3.80 17.25
N GLY A 44 -12.58 2.82 17.61
CA GLY A 44 -12.56 2.13 18.88
C GLY A 44 -11.92 0.74 18.81
N ARG A 45 -12.66 -0.31 19.14
CA ARG A 45 -12.21 -1.71 19.07
C ARG A 45 -11.93 -2.15 17.62
N ARG A 46 -10.96 -3.03 17.44
CA ARG A 46 -10.55 -3.58 16.14
C ARG A 46 -10.21 -5.05 16.27
N GLN A 47 -10.62 -5.88 15.29
CA GLN A 47 -10.25 -7.29 15.23
C GLN A 47 -10.58 -7.89 13.86
N GLY A 48 -9.66 -8.68 13.27
CA GLY A 48 -9.87 -9.31 11.98
C GLY A 48 -10.19 -8.27 10.91
N VAL A 49 -11.25 -8.48 10.15
CA VAL A 49 -11.68 -7.55 9.08
C VAL A 49 -12.54 -6.39 9.59
N ARG A 50 -12.83 -6.33 10.89
CA ARG A 50 -13.78 -5.36 11.46
C ARG A 50 -13.13 -4.33 12.36
N ILE A 51 -13.72 -3.13 12.33
CA ILE A 51 -13.53 -2.10 13.36
C ILE A 51 -14.87 -1.71 13.94
N TRP A 52 -14.86 -1.22 15.18
CA TRP A 52 -16.00 -0.58 15.83
C TRP A 52 -15.61 0.84 16.14
N ASP A 53 -16.51 1.77 15.90
CA ASP A 53 -16.32 3.14 16.36
C ASP A 53 -16.56 3.28 17.88
N LEU A 54 -16.39 4.48 18.40
CA LEU A 54 -16.58 4.73 19.83
C LEU A 54 -18.06 4.66 20.25
N ASP A 55 -19.00 4.82 19.33
CA ASP A 55 -20.44 4.66 19.58
C ASP A 55 -20.89 3.19 19.46
N GLY A 56 -19.95 2.28 19.13
CA GLY A 56 -20.20 0.83 19.07
C GLY A 56 -20.68 0.31 17.71
N LYS A 57 -20.81 1.14 16.68
CA LYS A 57 -21.17 0.70 15.34
C LYS A 57 -20.01 -0.08 14.72
N ALA A 58 -20.33 -1.26 14.15
CA ALA A 58 -19.37 -2.12 13.48
C ALA A 58 -19.25 -1.77 11.99
N TYR A 59 -18.03 -1.89 11.47
CA TYR A 59 -17.73 -1.71 10.04
C TYR A 59 -16.82 -2.82 9.55
N LEU A 60 -17.10 -3.38 8.36
CA LEU A 60 -16.13 -4.13 7.57
C LEU A 60 -15.11 -3.14 6.98
N ASN A 61 -13.83 -3.38 7.22
CA ASN A 61 -12.78 -2.46 6.78
C ASN A 61 -12.23 -2.84 5.40
N CYS A 62 -12.91 -2.42 4.35
CA CYS A 62 -12.46 -2.59 2.95
C CYS A 62 -11.57 -1.43 2.45
N ARG A 63 -11.15 -0.53 3.32
CA ARG A 63 -10.09 0.44 3.07
C ARG A 63 -8.71 -0.10 3.46
N SER A 64 -8.64 -0.95 4.49
CA SER A 64 -7.44 -1.60 5.05
C SER A 64 -6.25 -0.66 5.28
N SER A 65 -6.51 0.66 5.43
CA SER A 65 -5.48 1.73 5.48
C SER A 65 -4.50 1.65 4.29
N GLY A 66 -5.05 1.39 3.08
CA GLY A 66 -4.24 1.24 1.87
C GLY A 66 -3.37 -0.02 1.85
N GLY A 67 -3.71 -1.08 2.59
CA GLY A 67 -2.95 -2.33 2.67
C GLY A 67 -2.10 -2.49 3.94
N VAL A 68 -2.11 -1.54 4.88
CA VAL A 68 -1.44 -1.74 6.18
C VAL A 68 -2.04 -2.92 6.95
N PHE A 69 -3.36 -3.12 6.84
CA PHE A 69 -4.08 -4.19 7.51
C PHE A 69 -4.40 -5.36 6.57
N ASP A 70 -3.42 -5.77 5.75
CA ASP A 70 -3.56 -6.90 4.84
C ASP A 70 -3.92 -8.20 5.58
N PHE A 71 -3.39 -8.40 6.76
CA PHE A 71 -3.67 -9.57 7.60
C PHE A 71 -4.77 -9.30 8.64
N GLY A 72 -5.62 -8.30 8.39
CA GLY A 72 -6.64 -7.85 9.33
C GLY A 72 -6.09 -7.05 10.50
N HIS A 73 -6.99 -6.64 11.38
CA HIS A 73 -6.63 -5.94 12.61
C HIS A 73 -6.18 -6.90 13.70
N ARG A 74 -5.10 -6.54 14.41
CA ARG A 74 -4.53 -7.31 15.52
C ARG A 74 -4.17 -8.76 15.14
N PRO A 75 -3.47 -8.99 14.02
CA PRO A 75 -3.11 -10.34 13.60
C PRO A 75 -2.20 -10.99 14.67
N GLU A 76 -2.65 -12.12 15.20
CA GLU A 76 -2.01 -12.75 16.36
C GLU A 76 -0.56 -13.15 16.08
N PHE A 77 -0.26 -13.62 14.87
CA PHE A 77 1.09 -14.01 14.48
C PHE A 77 2.08 -12.84 14.56
N ALA A 78 1.70 -11.65 14.06
CA ALA A 78 2.56 -10.46 14.07
C ALA A 78 2.69 -9.87 15.49
N ILE A 79 1.60 -9.86 16.27
CA ILE A 79 1.64 -9.45 17.69
C ILE A 79 2.57 -10.37 18.48
N ARG A 80 2.49 -11.69 18.29
CA ARG A 80 3.39 -12.65 18.97
C ARG A 80 4.85 -12.41 18.58
N ALA A 81 5.13 -12.22 17.27
CA ALA A 81 6.50 -11.94 16.80
C ALA A 81 7.07 -10.67 17.44
N LEU A 82 6.31 -9.58 17.43
CA LEU A 82 6.72 -8.32 18.05
C LEU A 82 6.91 -8.44 19.57
N THR A 83 5.97 -9.11 20.28
CA THR A 83 6.03 -9.29 21.72
C THR A 83 7.25 -10.14 22.11
N ARG A 84 7.53 -11.20 21.36
CA ARG A 84 8.69 -12.04 21.56
C ARG A 84 9.98 -11.24 21.33
N ALA A 85 10.07 -10.49 20.25
CA ALA A 85 11.22 -9.65 19.96
C ALA A 85 11.47 -8.62 21.09
N LEU A 86 10.43 -7.96 21.61
CA LEU A 86 10.54 -7.06 22.76
C LEU A 86 11.04 -7.77 24.02
N GLN A 87 10.66 -9.02 24.25
CA GLN A 87 11.10 -9.79 25.41
C GLN A 87 12.56 -10.28 25.30
N GLU A 88 12.99 -10.65 24.08
CA GLU A 88 14.31 -11.23 23.82
C GLU A 88 15.39 -10.18 23.58
N LEU A 89 15.05 -9.08 22.86
CA LEU A 89 15.99 -8.05 22.42
C LEU A 89 15.93 -6.79 23.30
N GLY A 90 14.75 -6.43 23.78
CA GLY A 90 14.53 -5.30 24.69
C GLY A 90 14.35 -3.95 24.01
N ASP A 91 14.92 -3.72 22.84
CA ASP A 91 14.86 -2.46 22.09
C ASP A 91 14.94 -2.66 20.57
N MET A 92 15.15 -1.58 19.82
CA MET A 92 15.17 -1.59 18.35
C MET A 92 16.51 -2.02 17.74
N GLY A 93 17.55 -2.17 18.55
CA GLY A 93 18.91 -2.36 18.07
C GLY A 93 19.58 -1.10 17.51
N ASP A 94 20.90 -1.14 17.40
CA ASP A 94 21.71 -0.06 16.84
C ASP A 94 21.76 -0.17 15.29
N TRP A 95 21.54 0.93 14.57
CA TRP A 95 21.56 0.91 13.11
C TRP A 95 22.98 0.72 12.52
N LEU A 96 24.01 1.15 13.24
CA LEU A 96 25.40 1.07 12.79
C LEU A 96 26.00 -0.34 12.99
N VAL A 97 25.60 -1.02 14.07
CA VAL A 97 26.13 -2.35 14.39
C VAL A 97 25.37 -3.42 13.60
N PRO A 98 26.07 -4.33 12.88
CA PRO A 98 25.40 -5.44 12.19
C PRO A 98 24.54 -6.27 13.14
N SER A 99 23.32 -6.60 12.71
CA SER A 99 22.34 -7.36 13.48
C SER A 99 21.98 -8.66 12.76
N ALA A 100 22.07 -9.79 13.48
CA ALA A 100 21.64 -11.08 12.97
C ALA A 100 20.12 -11.14 12.76
N VAL A 101 19.34 -10.51 13.64
CA VAL A 101 17.87 -10.46 13.54
C VAL A 101 17.45 -9.67 12.29
N ARG A 102 18.11 -8.53 12.03
CA ARG A 102 17.89 -7.75 10.81
C ARG A 102 18.24 -8.57 9.56
N ALA A 103 19.34 -9.31 9.59
CA ALA A 103 19.76 -10.17 8.48
C ALA A 103 18.76 -11.34 8.26
N GLN A 104 18.19 -11.91 9.32
CA GLN A 104 17.14 -12.94 9.22
C GLN A 104 15.87 -12.40 8.56
N GLY A 105 15.39 -11.23 8.98
CA GLY A 105 14.24 -10.57 8.33
C GLY A 105 14.49 -10.26 6.85
N ALA A 106 15.71 -9.78 6.50
CA ALA A 106 16.12 -9.56 5.13
C ALA A 106 16.21 -10.86 4.32
N ALA A 107 16.74 -11.93 4.89
CA ALA A 107 16.82 -13.25 4.24
C ALA A 107 15.42 -13.86 4.01
N ALA A 108 14.51 -13.71 4.98
CA ALA A 108 13.12 -14.12 4.81
C ALA A 108 12.47 -13.39 3.65
N LEU A 109 12.61 -12.06 3.58
CA LEU A 109 12.10 -11.26 2.46
C LEU A 109 12.73 -11.70 1.14
N ALA A 110 14.05 -11.84 1.08
CA ALA A 110 14.79 -12.26 -0.11
C ALA A 110 14.35 -13.62 -0.67
N SER A 111 13.89 -14.54 0.18
CA SER A 111 13.40 -15.86 -0.25
C SER A 111 12.17 -15.81 -1.16
N THR A 112 11.48 -14.66 -1.23
CA THR A 112 10.26 -14.47 -2.01
C THR A 112 10.44 -13.49 -3.18
N LEU A 113 11.58 -12.80 -3.26
CA LEU A 113 11.80 -11.75 -4.24
C LEU A 113 12.04 -12.33 -5.65
N PRO A 114 11.57 -11.66 -6.72
CA PRO A 114 11.80 -12.11 -8.09
C PRO A 114 13.24 -11.82 -8.56
N GLY A 115 13.70 -12.61 -9.52
CA GLY A 115 15.00 -12.41 -10.17
C GLY A 115 16.20 -12.66 -9.23
N ASP A 116 17.15 -11.73 -9.25
CA ASP A 116 18.39 -11.77 -8.44
C ASP A 116 18.34 -10.86 -7.21
N LEU A 117 17.17 -10.31 -6.88
CA LEU A 117 16.99 -9.45 -5.72
C LEU A 117 17.26 -10.23 -4.43
N ARG A 118 18.26 -9.80 -3.65
CA ARG A 118 18.68 -10.51 -2.44
C ARG A 118 19.15 -9.63 -1.29
N TYR A 119 19.45 -8.37 -1.58
CA TYR A 119 19.81 -7.39 -0.57
C TYR A 119 18.62 -6.52 -0.25
N THR A 120 18.53 -6.08 1.01
CA THR A 120 17.43 -5.26 1.47
C THR A 120 17.91 -4.12 2.35
N PHE A 121 17.50 -2.92 2.01
CA PHE A 121 17.59 -1.75 2.87
C PHE A 121 16.23 -1.50 3.51
N PHE A 122 16.14 -1.65 4.83
CA PHE A 122 14.91 -1.37 5.56
C PHE A 122 14.76 0.11 5.91
N THR A 123 13.52 0.59 5.90
CA THR A 123 13.13 1.95 6.24
C THR A 123 11.87 1.93 7.13
N PRO A 124 11.53 3.02 7.86
CA PRO A 124 10.32 3.08 8.67
C PRO A 124 9.03 3.22 7.85
N GLY A 125 9.11 3.53 6.56
CA GLY A 125 7.92 3.74 5.73
C GLY A 125 8.20 3.72 4.23
N GLY A 126 7.14 3.45 3.43
CA GLY A 126 7.23 3.29 1.97
C GLY A 126 7.83 4.49 1.24
N GLY A 127 7.48 5.72 1.64
CA GLY A 127 8.04 6.92 1.01
C GLY A 127 9.57 7.01 1.17
N GLU A 128 10.12 6.64 2.34
CA GLU A 128 11.57 6.58 2.52
C GLU A 128 12.19 5.42 1.73
N ALA A 129 11.51 4.29 1.59
CA ALA A 129 12.00 3.19 0.76
C ALA A 129 12.07 3.57 -0.74
N VAL A 130 11.08 4.32 -1.25
CA VAL A 130 11.13 4.91 -2.59
C VAL A 130 12.26 5.94 -2.72
N GLU A 131 12.47 6.77 -1.70
CA GLU A 131 13.60 7.71 -1.63
C GLU A 131 14.94 7.00 -1.75
N VAL A 132 15.12 5.89 -1.01
CA VAL A 132 16.31 5.03 -1.10
C VAL A 132 16.46 4.44 -2.50
N ALA A 133 15.39 3.91 -3.09
CA ALA A 133 15.42 3.31 -4.43
C ALA A 133 15.84 4.32 -5.50
N CYS A 134 15.28 5.54 -5.48
CA CYS A 134 15.63 6.59 -6.44
C CYS A 134 17.08 7.09 -6.25
N LYS A 135 17.56 7.23 -5.00
CA LYS A 135 18.95 7.58 -4.71
C LYS A 135 19.91 6.51 -5.21
N LEU A 136 19.62 5.23 -4.94
CA LEU A 136 20.43 4.10 -5.42
C LEU A 136 20.47 4.06 -6.94
N ALA A 137 19.32 4.30 -7.61
CA ALA A 137 19.27 4.33 -9.05
C ALA A 137 20.17 5.42 -9.66
N ARG A 138 20.10 6.65 -9.11
CA ARG A 138 20.98 7.76 -9.53
C ARG A 138 22.45 7.45 -9.25
N ALA A 139 22.75 6.93 -8.08
CA ALA A 139 24.13 6.63 -7.67
C ALA A 139 24.76 5.48 -8.49
N THR A 140 23.99 4.44 -8.80
CA THR A 140 24.42 3.29 -9.59
C THR A 140 24.67 3.66 -11.05
N THR A 141 23.79 4.46 -11.64
CA THR A 141 23.87 4.81 -13.07
C THR A 141 24.69 6.06 -13.34
N GLY A 142 24.88 6.94 -12.38
CA GLY A 142 25.45 8.28 -12.54
C GLY A 142 24.54 9.25 -13.29
N ARG A 143 23.27 8.88 -13.54
CA ARG A 143 22.27 9.67 -14.25
C ARG A 143 21.28 10.30 -13.26
N THR A 144 20.50 11.30 -13.69
CA THR A 144 19.63 12.08 -12.79
C THR A 144 18.14 11.97 -13.09
N GLY A 145 17.74 11.52 -14.29
CA GLY A 145 16.35 11.43 -14.71
C GLY A 145 15.61 10.25 -14.08
N ILE A 146 14.36 10.46 -13.68
CA ILE A 146 13.42 9.41 -13.27
C ILE A 146 12.15 9.55 -14.11
N VAL A 147 11.71 8.48 -14.75
CA VAL A 147 10.42 8.41 -15.43
C VAL A 147 9.41 7.77 -14.49
N ALA A 148 8.29 8.45 -14.24
CA ALA A 148 7.22 8.02 -13.35
C ALA A 148 5.87 8.01 -14.06
N ALA A 149 4.85 7.38 -13.48
CA ALA A 149 3.49 7.40 -14.01
C ALA A 149 2.75 8.69 -13.61
N GLU A 150 1.94 9.23 -14.53
CA GLU A 150 0.87 10.16 -14.19
C GLU A 150 -0.10 9.50 -13.23
N HIS A 151 -0.68 10.27 -12.31
CA HIS A 151 -1.62 9.79 -11.28
C HIS A 151 -1.05 8.73 -10.33
N GLY A 152 0.28 8.54 -10.29
CA GLY A 152 0.97 7.67 -9.35
C GLY A 152 0.99 8.24 -7.93
N TYR A 153 1.29 7.38 -6.96
CA TYR A 153 1.46 7.75 -5.55
C TYR A 153 2.58 6.92 -4.91
N HIS A 154 3.61 7.60 -4.44
CA HIS A 154 4.78 6.96 -3.81
C HIS A 154 5.04 7.43 -2.39
N GLY A 155 4.27 8.38 -1.88
CA GLY A 155 4.44 9.01 -0.57
C GLY A 155 4.71 10.52 -0.67
N HIS A 156 4.98 11.14 0.48
CA HIS A 156 5.05 12.61 0.59
C HIS A 156 6.43 13.13 1.02
N VAL A 157 7.51 12.43 0.66
CA VAL A 157 8.90 12.84 0.94
C VAL A 157 9.70 12.90 -0.36
N GLY A 158 10.63 13.83 -0.47
CA GLY A 158 11.65 13.97 -1.51
C GLY A 158 11.22 13.54 -2.94
N PHE A 159 11.84 12.48 -3.45
CA PHE A 159 11.51 11.90 -4.75
C PHE A 159 10.07 11.39 -4.84
N ALA A 160 9.58 10.76 -3.78
CA ALA A 160 8.21 10.23 -3.74
C ALA A 160 7.20 11.34 -4.00
N LEU A 161 7.33 12.49 -3.31
CA LEU A 161 6.46 13.66 -3.54
C LEU A 161 6.62 14.25 -4.94
N ALA A 162 7.84 14.27 -5.49
CA ALA A 162 8.07 14.82 -6.83
C ALA A 162 7.45 13.96 -7.93
N MET A 163 7.30 12.65 -7.70
CA MET A 163 6.63 11.72 -8.60
C MET A 163 5.10 11.70 -8.42
N ASP A 164 4.59 12.11 -7.25
CA ASP A 164 3.17 12.15 -6.96
C ASP A 164 2.44 13.20 -7.82
N GLU A 165 1.18 12.94 -8.13
CA GLU A 165 0.25 13.89 -8.77
C GLU A 165 -0.46 14.77 -7.72
N ALA A 166 0.15 14.96 -6.55
CA ALA A 166 -0.43 15.72 -5.45
C ALA A 166 -1.00 17.05 -5.94
N ARG A 167 -2.29 17.26 -5.65
CA ARG A 167 -3.09 18.44 -6.08
C ARG A 167 -2.41 19.77 -5.80
N ASP A 168 -1.50 19.79 -4.84
CA ASP A 168 -0.91 20.99 -4.26
C ASP A 168 0.61 20.92 -4.16
N SER A 169 1.29 20.16 -5.04
CA SER A 169 2.75 20.10 -5.05
C SER A 169 3.40 21.48 -5.16
N GLN A 170 2.70 22.47 -5.74
CA GLN A 170 3.10 23.87 -5.75
C GLN A 170 3.33 24.47 -4.35
N TRP A 171 2.64 23.99 -3.30
CA TRP A 171 2.83 24.44 -1.93
C TRP A 171 4.19 24.03 -1.36
N PHE A 172 4.82 23.01 -1.94
CA PHE A 172 6.08 22.44 -1.47
C PHE A 172 7.24 22.66 -2.44
N ALA A 173 7.03 23.51 -3.46
CA ALA A 173 8.07 23.84 -4.43
C ALA A 173 9.28 24.56 -3.77
N PRO A 174 10.53 24.36 -4.27
CA PRO A 174 10.85 23.50 -5.41
C PRO A 174 10.89 22.02 -5.06
N LEU A 175 10.31 21.17 -5.92
CA LEU A 175 10.39 19.73 -5.80
C LEU A 175 11.74 19.21 -6.32
N VAL A 176 12.04 17.92 -6.02
CA VAL A 176 13.24 17.26 -6.57
C VAL A 176 13.18 17.29 -8.10
N PRO A 177 14.21 17.82 -8.78
CA PRO A 177 14.22 17.94 -10.24
C PRO A 177 14.54 16.62 -10.93
N GLY A 178 14.28 16.55 -12.25
CA GLY A 178 14.61 15.42 -13.11
C GLY A 178 13.53 14.33 -13.12
N ILE A 179 12.30 14.66 -12.76
CA ILE A 179 11.15 13.75 -12.86
C ILE A 179 10.39 14.04 -14.16
N THR A 180 10.16 13.00 -14.95
CA THR A 180 9.30 13.04 -16.16
C THR A 180 8.14 12.11 -15.95
N LYS A 181 6.90 12.62 -16.09
CA LYS A 181 5.67 11.82 -15.91
C LYS A 181 5.10 11.43 -17.27
N VAL A 182 4.59 10.20 -17.35
CA VAL A 182 4.00 9.62 -18.56
C VAL A 182 2.70 8.88 -18.25
N PRO A 183 1.76 8.77 -19.18
CA PRO A 183 0.56 7.96 -19.01
C PRO A 183 0.92 6.51 -18.67
N PHE A 184 0.30 5.97 -17.60
CA PHE A 184 0.47 4.58 -17.22
C PHE A 184 -0.15 3.63 -18.25
N GLY A 185 0.56 2.55 -18.61
CA GLY A 185 0.11 1.59 -19.62
C GLY A 185 0.51 1.94 -21.07
N ASP A 186 1.14 3.10 -21.31
CA ASP A 186 1.66 3.52 -22.63
C ASP A 186 3.16 3.29 -22.74
N VAL A 187 3.56 2.13 -23.29
CA VAL A 187 4.97 1.79 -23.55
C VAL A 187 5.67 2.83 -24.45
N ALA A 188 4.96 3.36 -25.46
CA ALA A 188 5.52 4.33 -26.37
C ALA A 188 5.82 5.66 -25.67
N ALA A 189 4.99 6.07 -24.71
CA ALA A 189 5.25 7.24 -23.90
C ALA A 189 6.47 7.04 -22.99
N VAL A 190 6.62 5.87 -22.37
CA VAL A 190 7.82 5.50 -21.60
C VAL A 190 9.05 5.56 -22.49
N ALA A 191 9.00 4.96 -23.68
CA ALA A 191 10.13 4.93 -24.62
C ALA A 191 10.58 6.35 -25.09
N ARG A 192 9.63 7.27 -25.25
CA ARG A 192 9.94 8.67 -25.58
C ARG A 192 10.54 9.45 -24.41
N ALA A 193 10.14 9.12 -23.18
CA ALA A 193 10.62 9.79 -21.96
C ALA A 193 12.00 9.30 -21.50
N VAL A 194 12.37 8.06 -21.83
CA VAL A 194 13.67 7.48 -21.49
C VAL A 194 14.74 8.07 -22.40
N THR A 195 15.73 8.73 -21.80
CA THR A 195 16.89 9.36 -22.46
C THR A 195 18.20 8.83 -21.86
N ASP A 196 19.33 9.27 -22.39
CA ASP A 196 20.66 8.93 -21.86
C ASP A 196 20.89 9.47 -20.43
N GLU A 197 20.09 10.46 -20.00
CA GLU A 197 20.12 11.03 -18.65
C GLU A 197 19.19 10.29 -17.69
N THR A 198 18.41 9.31 -18.15
CA THR A 198 17.45 8.57 -17.32
C THR A 198 18.15 7.52 -16.47
N ALA A 199 18.05 7.65 -15.16
CA ALA A 199 18.55 6.68 -14.18
C ALA A 199 17.60 5.49 -14.01
N ALA A 200 16.29 5.77 -13.89
CA ALA A 200 15.30 4.73 -13.66
C ALA A 200 13.92 5.07 -14.25
N VAL A 201 13.13 4.02 -14.52
CA VAL A 201 11.68 4.04 -14.55
C VAL A 201 11.19 3.60 -13.16
N CYS A 202 10.40 4.44 -12.47
CA CYS A 202 9.87 4.16 -11.13
C CYS A 202 8.35 4.30 -11.15
N MET A 203 7.63 3.21 -10.97
CA MET A 203 6.17 3.16 -11.01
C MET A 203 5.61 2.13 -10.04
N GLU A 204 4.37 2.33 -9.57
CA GLU A 204 3.61 1.28 -8.92
C GLU A 204 3.31 0.16 -9.93
N THR A 205 3.44 -1.11 -9.51
CA THR A 205 3.09 -2.23 -10.40
C THR A 205 1.60 -2.20 -10.79
N VAL A 206 0.75 -1.81 -9.83
CA VAL A 206 -0.68 -1.53 -10.01
C VAL A 206 -0.98 -0.20 -9.30
N PRO A 207 -1.20 0.90 -10.03
CA PRO A 207 -1.37 2.22 -9.44
C PRO A 207 -2.61 2.31 -8.54
N ALA A 208 -2.36 2.61 -7.26
CA ALA A 208 -3.40 2.60 -6.25
C ALA A 208 -4.35 3.79 -6.35
N THR A 209 -3.79 5.00 -6.38
CA THR A 209 -4.59 6.23 -6.38
C THR A 209 -5.22 6.53 -7.74
N ALA A 210 -4.73 5.89 -8.81
CA ALA A 210 -5.33 5.90 -10.14
C ALA A 210 -6.49 4.88 -10.31
N GLY A 211 -6.91 4.21 -9.23
CA GLY A 211 -8.07 3.32 -9.24
C GLY A 211 -7.75 1.86 -9.52
N TYR A 212 -6.58 1.35 -9.13
CA TYR A 212 -6.15 -0.05 -9.33
C TYR A 212 -6.08 -0.46 -10.80
N LEU A 213 -5.54 0.42 -11.63
CA LEU A 213 -5.41 0.18 -13.08
C LEU A 213 -4.54 -1.06 -13.34
N VAL A 214 -5.10 -2.00 -14.09
CA VAL A 214 -4.36 -3.17 -14.55
C VAL A 214 -3.83 -2.87 -15.95
N PRO A 215 -2.50 -2.83 -16.17
CA PRO A 215 -1.96 -2.50 -17.47
C PRO A 215 -2.16 -3.66 -18.47
N PRO A 216 -2.03 -3.41 -19.79
CA PRO A 216 -1.99 -4.46 -20.80
C PRO A 216 -0.95 -5.56 -20.47
N ALA A 217 -1.19 -6.77 -20.95
CA ALA A 217 -0.35 -7.93 -20.61
C ALA A 217 1.12 -7.78 -21.06
N ASP A 218 1.38 -7.03 -22.11
CA ASP A 218 2.70 -6.77 -22.69
C ASP A 218 3.38 -5.53 -22.10
N TYR A 219 2.69 -4.73 -21.29
CA TYR A 219 3.23 -3.46 -20.76
C TYR A 219 4.52 -3.66 -19.96
N TRP A 220 4.47 -4.43 -18.89
CA TRP A 220 5.63 -4.62 -18.02
C TRP A 220 6.79 -5.37 -18.71
N PRO A 221 6.54 -6.44 -19.50
CA PRO A 221 7.59 -7.05 -20.32
C PRO A 221 8.29 -6.05 -21.25
N SER A 222 7.52 -5.21 -21.96
CA SER A 222 8.09 -4.20 -22.87
C SER A 222 8.86 -3.08 -22.14
N VAL A 223 8.36 -2.64 -20.96
CA VAL A 223 9.10 -1.67 -20.13
C VAL A 223 10.39 -2.27 -19.61
N ARG A 224 10.40 -3.55 -19.22
CA ARG A 224 11.63 -4.24 -18.79
C ARG A 224 12.65 -4.31 -19.92
N GLU A 225 12.23 -4.76 -21.09
CA GLU A 225 13.09 -4.84 -22.29
C GLU A 225 13.69 -3.46 -22.64
N LEU A 226 12.87 -2.42 -22.65
CA LEU A 226 13.33 -1.04 -22.87
C LEU A 226 14.38 -0.61 -21.82
N CYS A 227 14.16 -0.91 -20.57
CA CYS A 227 15.10 -0.58 -19.48
C CYS A 227 16.44 -1.31 -19.69
N ASP A 228 16.40 -2.59 -20.08
CA ASP A 228 17.59 -3.39 -20.36
C ASP A 228 18.39 -2.83 -21.54
N GLU A 229 17.73 -2.53 -22.66
CA GLU A 229 18.34 -1.96 -23.85
C GLU A 229 19.02 -0.60 -23.61
N ARG A 230 18.41 0.23 -22.74
CA ARG A 230 18.91 1.59 -22.44
C ARG A 230 19.82 1.66 -21.23
N GLY A 231 20.03 0.54 -20.53
CA GLY A 231 20.79 0.49 -19.28
C GLY A 231 20.18 1.32 -18.15
N VAL A 232 18.86 1.50 -18.18
CA VAL A 232 18.03 2.18 -17.18
C VAL A 232 17.58 1.17 -16.14
N LEU A 233 17.47 1.55 -14.86
CA LEU A 233 16.96 0.66 -13.83
C LEU A 233 15.43 0.69 -13.77
N LEU A 234 14.82 -0.47 -13.56
CA LEU A 234 13.39 -0.59 -13.29
C LEU A 234 13.16 -0.67 -11.78
N ILE A 235 12.43 0.30 -11.23
CA ILE A 235 11.97 0.32 -9.85
C ILE A 235 10.47 0.02 -9.84
N LEU A 236 10.04 -1.08 -9.22
CA LEU A 236 8.63 -1.37 -9.02
C LEU A 236 8.24 -1.10 -7.57
N ASP A 237 7.28 -0.20 -7.39
CA ASP A 237 6.67 0.09 -6.11
C ASP A 237 5.53 -0.92 -5.87
N GLU A 238 5.81 -1.88 -4.99
CA GLU A 238 4.89 -2.92 -4.54
C GLU A 238 4.41 -2.68 -3.10
N VAL A 239 4.51 -1.44 -2.62
CA VAL A 239 4.10 -1.07 -1.25
C VAL A 239 2.63 -1.38 -1.00
N GLN A 240 1.77 -1.32 -2.03
CA GLN A 240 0.36 -1.68 -1.91
C GLN A 240 -0.02 -2.95 -2.64
N SER A 241 0.59 -3.24 -3.79
CA SER A 241 0.22 -4.36 -4.66
C SER A 241 0.89 -5.69 -4.27
N GLY A 242 1.93 -5.66 -3.46
CA GLY A 242 2.69 -6.83 -3.02
C GLY A 242 2.02 -7.63 -1.89
N LEU A 243 2.77 -8.61 -1.38
CA LEU A 243 2.44 -9.43 -0.21
C LEU A 243 1.10 -10.18 -0.31
N GLY A 244 0.78 -10.68 -1.51
CA GLY A 244 -0.43 -11.47 -1.75
C GLY A 244 -1.63 -10.67 -2.24
N ARG A 245 -1.60 -9.34 -2.14
CA ARG A 245 -2.75 -8.46 -2.43
C ARG A 245 -3.39 -8.69 -3.80
N THR A 246 -2.59 -8.96 -4.82
CA THR A 246 -3.05 -9.25 -6.19
C THR A 246 -3.22 -10.76 -6.47
N GLY A 247 -3.09 -11.64 -5.46
CA GLY A 247 -3.13 -13.10 -5.59
C GLY A 247 -1.80 -13.72 -6.03
N ARG A 248 -0.71 -12.94 -6.00
CA ARG A 248 0.69 -13.36 -6.10
C ARG A 248 1.45 -12.72 -4.96
N ILE A 249 2.60 -13.26 -4.53
CA ILE A 249 3.39 -12.62 -3.48
C ILE A 249 3.77 -11.22 -3.93
N TRP A 250 4.32 -11.10 -5.14
CA TRP A 250 4.60 -9.81 -5.78
C TRP A 250 3.75 -9.65 -7.03
N ALA A 251 3.14 -8.49 -7.24
CA ALA A 251 2.25 -8.26 -8.37
C ALA A 251 2.97 -8.42 -9.72
N CYS A 252 4.25 -8.04 -9.81
CA CYS A 252 5.07 -8.15 -11.01
C CYS A 252 5.23 -9.60 -11.53
N GLU A 253 5.09 -10.60 -10.66
CA GLU A 253 5.09 -12.03 -11.06
C GLU A 253 4.00 -12.36 -12.08
N ARG A 254 2.90 -11.60 -12.11
CA ARG A 254 1.81 -11.81 -13.08
C ARG A 254 2.26 -11.58 -14.51
N TRP A 255 3.28 -10.77 -14.71
CA TRP A 255 3.86 -10.44 -16.01
C TRP A 255 5.21 -11.11 -16.24
N GLY A 256 5.68 -11.94 -15.30
CA GLY A 256 6.98 -12.60 -15.39
C GLY A 256 8.15 -11.61 -15.39
N VAL A 257 7.99 -10.44 -14.77
CA VAL A 257 8.99 -9.37 -14.75
C VAL A 257 9.68 -9.31 -13.39
N ALA A 258 11.01 -9.24 -13.41
CA ALA A 258 11.81 -8.91 -12.24
C ALA A 258 12.37 -7.47 -12.39
N PRO A 259 12.13 -6.57 -11.41
CA PRO A 259 12.74 -5.23 -11.42
C PRO A 259 14.20 -5.29 -10.96
N ASP A 260 14.94 -4.18 -11.16
CA ASP A 260 16.26 -3.99 -10.54
C ASP A 260 16.15 -3.60 -9.07
N LEU A 261 15.06 -2.88 -8.70
CA LEU A 261 14.72 -2.56 -7.31
C LEU A 261 13.22 -2.78 -7.08
N LEU A 262 12.89 -3.41 -5.96
CA LEU A 262 11.52 -3.62 -5.52
C LEU A 262 11.31 -2.91 -4.20
N VAL A 263 10.24 -2.10 -4.11
CA VAL A 263 9.87 -1.41 -2.88
C VAL A 263 8.65 -2.08 -2.26
N ALA A 264 8.76 -2.45 -0.98
CA ALA A 264 7.71 -3.08 -0.19
C ALA A 264 7.40 -2.26 1.08
N GLY A 265 6.19 -2.38 1.60
CA GLY A 265 5.80 -1.65 2.82
C GLY A 265 4.40 -2.07 3.27
N LYS A 266 3.67 -1.16 3.93
CA LYS A 266 2.28 -1.36 4.37
C LYS A 266 2.06 -2.73 5.05
N GLY A 267 1.56 -3.75 4.33
CA GLY A 267 1.36 -5.11 4.82
C GLY A 267 2.60 -5.73 5.44
N LEU A 268 3.80 -5.35 5.01
CA LEU A 268 5.07 -5.80 5.57
C LEU A 268 5.20 -5.52 7.07
N SER A 269 4.49 -4.51 7.57
CA SER A 269 4.41 -4.13 8.98
C SER A 269 3.58 -5.10 9.85
N GLY A 270 2.87 -6.07 9.23
CA GLY A 270 1.87 -6.87 9.91
C GLY A 270 0.74 -6.04 10.57
N GLY A 271 0.67 -4.73 10.27
CA GLY A 271 -0.24 -3.79 10.92
C GLY A 271 0.13 -3.46 12.37
N VAL A 272 1.33 -3.85 12.86
CA VAL A 272 1.75 -3.71 14.27
C VAL A 272 3.04 -2.92 14.47
N TYR A 273 3.98 -2.96 13.50
CA TYR A 273 5.24 -2.20 13.60
C TYR A 273 5.60 -1.56 12.26
N PRO A 274 5.82 -0.23 12.18
CA PRO A 274 6.11 0.45 10.93
C PRO A 274 7.46 0.00 10.37
N ILE A 275 7.44 -0.62 9.20
CA ILE A 275 8.62 -1.03 8.43
C ILE A 275 8.28 -1.10 6.95
N ALA A 276 9.25 -0.75 6.12
CA ALA A 276 9.24 -0.89 4.67
C ALA A 276 10.64 -1.32 4.20
N ALA A 277 10.75 -1.68 2.93
CA ALA A 277 11.97 -2.21 2.37
C ALA A 277 12.20 -1.73 0.94
N CYS A 278 13.45 -1.47 0.59
CA CYS A 278 13.94 -1.38 -0.78
C CYS A 278 14.89 -2.56 -1.00
N SER A 279 14.50 -3.48 -1.89
CA SER A 279 15.29 -4.69 -2.19
C SER A 279 15.93 -4.60 -3.58
N PHE A 280 17.15 -5.12 -3.74
CA PHE A 280 17.96 -4.98 -4.95
C PHE A 280 18.95 -6.14 -5.13
N GLY A 281 19.53 -6.23 -6.34
CA GLY A 281 20.53 -7.23 -6.72
C GLY A 281 21.97 -6.69 -6.70
N ASP A 282 22.92 -7.53 -7.19
CA ASP A 282 24.37 -7.25 -7.19
C ASP A 282 24.75 -5.96 -7.93
N ARG A 283 24.04 -5.63 -9.01
CA ARG A 283 24.31 -4.42 -9.80
C ARG A 283 24.20 -3.15 -8.95
N VAL A 284 23.23 -3.10 -8.06
CA VAL A 284 22.99 -1.95 -7.18
C VAL A 284 23.88 -2.04 -5.95
N ASP A 285 24.07 -3.25 -5.39
CA ASP A 285 24.93 -3.48 -4.22
C ASP A 285 26.39 -3.04 -4.49
N ALA A 286 26.88 -3.13 -5.72
CA ALA A 286 28.21 -2.67 -6.08
C ALA A 286 28.47 -1.18 -5.74
N PHE A 287 27.46 -0.35 -5.63
CA PHE A 287 27.58 1.04 -5.19
C PHE A 287 28.03 1.15 -3.73
N PHE A 288 27.63 0.23 -2.85
CA PHE A 288 27.98 0.27 -1.43
C PHE A 288 29.49 0.10 -1.18
N ALA A 289 30.22 -0.45 -2.16
CA ALA A 289 31.69 -0.44 -2.10
C ALA A 289 32.30 0.98 -2.14
N ARG A 290 31.54 1.98 -2.64
CA ARG A 290 31.98 3.38 -2.71
C ARG A 290 31.51 4.18 -1.50
N ASP A 291 30.28 3.94 -1.05
CA ASP A 291 29.67 4.62 0.09
C ASP A 291 28.76 3.64 0.87
N PRO A 292 29.30 2.88 1.82
CA PRO A 292 28.54 1.91 2.60
C PRO A 292 27.50 2.53 3.54
N PHE A 293 27.57 3.84 3.78
CA PHE A 293 26.68 4.57 4.69
C PHE A 293 25.89 5.68 4.00
N PHE A 294 25.64 5.54 2.69
CA PHE A 294 25.00 6.58 1.88
C PHE A 294 23.61 7.06 2.39
N HIS A 295 22.93 6.24 3.17
CA HIS A 295 21.60 6.57 3.71
C HIS A 295 21.42 6.01 5.13
N PRO A 296 21.91 6.67 6.18
CA PRO A 296 21.60 6.29 7.55
C PRO A 296 20.13 6.49 7.87
N SER A 297 19.47 5.49 8.44
CA SER A 297 18.08 5.57 8.91
C SER A 297 18.01 5.05 10.36
N SER A 298 17.76 5.96 11.31
CA SER A 298 17.77 5.63 12.75
C SER A 298 16.72 4.59 13.14
N TYR A 299 15.61 4.52 12.44
CA TYR A 299 14.51 3.58 12.69
C TYR A 299 14.37 2.54 11.59
N GLY A 300 15.04 2.73 10.46
CA GLY A 300 15.09 1.77 9.37
C GLY A 300 15.89 0.52 9.78
N GLY A 301 15.31 -0.65 9.56
CA GLY A 301 15.94 -1.90 9.96
C GLY A 301 15.97 -2.14 11.46
N SER A 302 15.01 -1.57 12.20
CA SER A 302 14.76 -1.98 13.58
C SER A 302 14.63 -3.50 13.69
N GLU A 303 15.31 -4.11 14.68
CA GLU A 303 15.25 -5.54 14.94
C GLU A 303 13.83 -6.01 15.25
N LEU A 304 13.04 -5.18 15.95
CA LEU A 304 11.62 -5.44 16.20
C LEU A 304 10.82 -5.53 14.91
N GLY A 305 11.09 -4.61 13.97
CA GLY A 305 10.47 -4.62 12.65
C GLY A 305 10.92 -5.81 11.80
N ALA A 306 12.20 -6.15 11.82
CA ALA A 306 12.75 -7.30 11.09
C ALA A 306 12.13 -8.63 11.54
N ALA A 307 11.92 -8.81 12.85
CA ALA A 307 11.22 -9.97 13.40
C ALA A 307 9.74 -10.04 12.93
N VAL A 308 9.09 -8.90 12.78
CA VAL A 308 7.73 -8.85 12.20
C VAL A 308 7.75 -9.20 10.71
N VAL A 309 8.75 -8.71 9.95
CA VAL A 309 8.91 -9.07 8.51
C VAL A 309 9.03 -10.57 8.34
N GLU A 310 9.88 -11.25 9.13
CA GLU A 310 10.01 -12.71 9.09
C GLU A 310 8.66 -13.41 9.29
N ALA A 311 7.88 -12.97 10.28
CA ALA A 311 6.57 -13.53 10.56
C ALA A 311 5.55 -13.25 9.44
N VAL A 312 5.60 -12.07 8.82
CA VAL A 312 4.72 -11.70 7.67
C VAL A 312 5.06 -12.55 6.46
N ILE A 313 6.35 -12.71 6.13
CA ILE A 313 6.77 -13.56 5.01
C ILE A 313 6.37 -15.02 5.28
N GLY A 314 6.58 -15.52 6.50
CA GLY A 314 6.10 -16.85 6.90
C GLY A 314 4.59 -17.00 6.67
N LYS A 315 3.79 -15.97 6.98
CA LYS A 315 2.33 -16.01 6.79
C LYS A 315 1.92 -16.00 5.33
N VAL A 316 2.49 -15.14 4.50
CA VAL A 316 2.11 -15.05 3.09
C VAL A 316 2.55 -16.27 2.26
N THR A 317 3.56 -16.99 2.74
CA THR A 317 4.07 -18.22 2.10
C THR A 317 3.46 -19.49 2.67
N GLU A 318 2.53 -19.41 3.64
CA GLU A 318 1.80 -20.60 4.11
C GLU A 318 1.06 -21.28 2.96
N PRO A 319 1.13 -22.63 2.87
CA PRO A 319 0.37 -23.36 1.86
C PRO A 319 -1.13 -23.01 1.89
N GLY A 320 -1.70 -22.72 0.73
CA GLY A 320 -3.11 -22.36 0.59
C GLY A 320 -3.45 -20.89 0.85
N PHE A 321 -2.53 -20.07 1.40
CA PHE A 321 -2.84 -18.66 1.68
C PHE A 321 -3.16 -17.86 0.40
N LEU A 322 -2.35 -17.98 -0.65
CA LEU A 322 -2.60 -17.33 -1.92
C LEU A 322 -3.78 -17.92 -2.68
N ASP A 323 -4.06 -19.22 -2.52
CA ASP A 323 -5.23 -19.86 -3.09
C ASP A 323 -6.51 -19.27 -2.49
N HIS A 324 -6.55 -19.11 -1.16
CA HIS A 324 -7.63 -18.41 -0.47
C HIS A 324 -7.83 -16.99 -0.98
N VAL A 325 -6.75 -16.20 -1.11
CA VAL A 325 -6.82 -14.82 -1.65
C VAL A 325 -7.40 -14.80 -3.05
N ASN A 326 -6.98 -15.73 -3.91
CA ASN A 326 -7.49 -15.84 -5.28
C ASN A 326 -8.97 -16.25 -5.31
N GLU A 327 -9.39 -17.20 -4.47
CA GLU A 327 -10.77 -17.62 -4.34
C GLU A 327 -11.68 -16.48 -3.88
N MET A 328 -11.31 -15.78 -2.78
CA MET A 328 -12.07 -14.63 -2.28
C MET A 328 -12.09 -13.48 -3.28
N GLY A 329 -10.98 -13.24 -3.99
CA GLY A 329 -10.89 -12.24 -5.05
C GLY A 329 -11.79 -12.57 -6.26
N ALA A 330 -11.90 -13.84 -6.63
CA ALA A 330 -12.81 -14.29 -7.69
C ALA A 330 -14.28 -14.16 -7.26
N ARG A 331 -14.60 -14.52 -6.00
CA ARG A 331 -15.96 -14.34 -5.43
C ARG A 331 -16.37 -12.87 -5.43
N LEU A 332 -15.49 -11.96 -4.99
CA LEU A 332 -15.74 -10.52 -5.00
C LEU A 332 -15.95 -9.99 -6.43
N ALA A 333 -15.15 -10.44 -7.39
CA ALA A 333 -15.28 -10.05 -8.79
C ALA A 333 -16.62 -10.48 -9.39
N ALA A 334 -17.02 -11.75 -9.18
CA ALA A 334 -18.31 -12.25 -9.63
C ALA A 334 -19.49 -11.48 -9.01
N GLY A 335 -19.37 -11.11 -7.72
CA GLY A 335 -20.34 -10.21 -7.08
C GLY A 335 -20.41 -8.83 -7.73
N PHE A 336 -19.27 -8.28 -8.15
CA PHE A 336 -19.22 -6.97 -8.85
C PHE A 336 -19.84 -7.05 -10.24
N ASP A 337 -19.71 -8.17 -10.97
CA ASP A 337 -20.45 -8.40 -12.22
C ASP A 337 -21.96 -8.28 -12.00
N HIS A 338 -22.49 -8.91 -10.93
CA HIS A 338 -23.90 -8.83 -10.58
C HIS A 338 -24.33 -7.42 -10.16
N LEU A 339 -23.52 -6.70 -9.38
CA LEU A 339 -23.81 -5.32 -8.98
C LEU A 339 -23.87 -4.37 -10.18
N CYS A 340 -22.91 -4.47 -11.10
CA CYS A 340 -22.90 -3.65 -12.33
C CYS A 340 -24.13 -3.95 -13.20
N ALA A 341 -24.54 -5.21 -13.30
CA ALA A 341 -25.74 -5.58 -14.05
C ALA A 341 -27.03 -5.12 -13.38
N ALA A 342 -27.08 -5.09 -12.05
CA ALA A 342 -28.26 -4.65 -11.29
C ALA A 342 -28.40 -3.12 -11.24
N HIS A 343 -27.29 -2.37 -11.26
CA HIS A 343 -27.26 -0.93 -11.10
C HIS A 343 -26.57 -0.19 -12.26
N PRO A 344 -26.97 -0.41 -13.55
CA PRO A 344 -26.26 0.15 -14.71
C PRO A 344 -26.36 1.67 -14.81
N GLY A 345 -27.25 2.33 -14.07
CA GLY A 345 -27.35 3.77 -13.96
C GLY A 345 -26.35 4.42 -13.00
N LEU A 346 -25.67 3.62 -12.18
CA LEU A 346 -24.68 4.07 -11.21
C LEU A 346 -23.30 3.46 -11.49
N LEU A 347 -23.24 2.16 -11.76
CA LEU A 347 -22.00 1.40 -11.94
C LEU A 347 -21.76 1.11 -13.41
N VAL A 348 -20.61 1.56 -13.93
CA VAL A 348 -20.25 1.39 -15.35
C VAL A 348 -19.26 0.25 -15.59
N GLY A 349 -18.67 -0.30 -14.52
CA GLY A 349 -17.75 -1.41 -14.60
C GLY A 349 -16.98 -1.65 -13.32
N HIS A 350 -16.12 -2.68 -13.35
CA HIS A 350 -15.17 -2.95 -12.27
C HIS A 350 -13.87 -3.51 -12.83
N HIS A 351 -12.80 -3.43 -12.05
CA HIS A 351 -11.49 -3.95 -12.42
C HIS A 351 -10.63 -4.24 -11.20
N GLY A 352 -9.38 -4.66 -11.41
CA GLY A 352 -8.41 -4.98 -10.37
C GLY A 352 -8.00 -6.46 -10.35
N LEU A 353 -7.14 -6.83 -9.40
CA LEU A 353 -6.51 -8.14 -9.28
C LEU A 353 -6.63 -8.66 -7.84
N GLY A 354 -6.90 -9.95 -7.66
CA GLY A 354 -7.04 -10.56 -6.33
C GLY A 354 -8.06 -9.80 -5.47
N LEU A 355 -7.65 -9.39 -4.27
CA LEU A 355 -8.45 -8.57 -3.35
C LEU A 355 -8.11 -7.06 -3.42
N MET A 356 -7.54 -6.61 -4.51
CA MET A 356 -7.32 -5.20 -4.88
C MET A 356 -8.29 -4.85 -6.00
N ARG A 357 -9.55 -4.46 -5.66
CA ARG A 357 -10.67 -4.31 -6.58
C ARG A 357 -11.26 -2.90 -6.55
N ALA A 358 -11.81 -2.48 -7.67
CA ALA A 358 -12.46 -1.18 -7.82
C ALA A 358 -13.77 -1.29 -8.60
N LEU A 359 -14.73 -0.42 -8.27
CA LEU A 359 -15.98 -0.21 -8.97
C LEU A 359 -15.97 1.19 -9.58
N ASP A 360 -16.19 1.28 -10.88
CA ASP A 360 -16.33 2.55 -11.60
C ASP A 360 -17.77 3.01 -11.58
N THR A 361 -17.97 4.28 -11.29
CA THR A 361 -19.28 4.95 -11.28
C THR A 361 -19.41 5.92 -12.45
N VAL A 362 -20.64 6.37 -12.75
CA VAL A 362 -20.92 7.29 -13.85
C VAL A 362 -20.24 8.65 -13.65
N SER A 363 -20.11 9.12 -12.39
CA SER A 363 -19.49 10.40 -12.06
C SER A 363 -18.81 10.39 -10.69
N PRO A 364 -17.92 11.36 -10.40
CA PRO A 364 -17.36 11.54 -9.06
C PRO A 364 -18.41 11.77 -7.97
N GLU A 365 -19.51 12.49 -8.30
CA GLU A 365 -20.62 12.75 -7.38
C GLU A 365 -21.37 11.46 -7.03
N ASP A 366 -21.56 10.58 -8.01
CA ASP A 366 -22.16 9.26 -7.80
C ASP A 366 -21.27 8.37 -6.94
N CYS A 367 -19.97 8.36 -7.19
CA CYS A 367 -18.99 7.65 -6.37
C CYS A 367 -19.02 8.14 -4.91
N TYR A 368 -19.09 9.45 -4.71
CA TYR A 368 -19.16 10.04 -3.39
C TYR A 368 -20.44 9.63 -2.64
N ARG A 369 -21.63 9.72 -3.29
CA ARG A 369 -22.89 9.28 -2.70
C ARG A 369 -22.85 7.79 -2.36
N PHE A 370 -22.42 6.97 -3.31
CA PHE A 370 -22.29 5.52 -3.14
C PHE A 370 -21.35 5.15 -1.97
N MET A 371 -20.21 5.83 -1.85
CA MET A 371 -19.29 5.66 -0.74
C MET A 371 -19.95 5.98 0.62
N LEU A 372 -20.68 7.10 0.72
CA LEU A 372 -21.35 7.48 1.97
C LEU A 372 -22.43 6.48 2.37
N GLU A 373 -23.24 6.02 1.41
CA GLU A 373 -24.25 4.99 1.64
C GLU A 373 -23.63 3.64 2.05
N ALA A 374 -22.49 3.27 1.48
CA ALA A 374 -21.75 2.08 1.90
C ALA A 374 -21.23 2.22 3.33
N ILE A 375 -20.67 3.38 3.70
CA ILE A 375 -20.20 3.67 5.06
C ILE A 375 -21.36 3.66 6.04
N ASP A 376 -22.50 4.22 5.68
CA ASP A 376 -23.70 4.17 6.51
C ASP A 376 -24.21 2.73 6.67
N GLY A 377 -24.09 1.91 5.65
CA GLY A 377 -24.36 0.47 5.69
C GLY A 377 -23.36 -0.36 6.53
N GLY A 378 -22.27 0.24 7.01
CA GLY A 378 -21.27 -0.46 7.81
C GLY A 378 -20.05 -0.98 7.02
N LEU A 379 -19.75 -0.41 5.84
CA LEU A 379 -18.61 -0.76 5.03
C LEU A 379 -17.66 0.43 4.87
N LEU A 380 -16.42 0.33 5.38
CA LEU A 380 -15.42 1.37 5.16
C LEU A 380 -14.72 1.17 3.81
N VAL A 381 -15.02 2.06 2.91
CA VAL A 381 -14.45 2.17 1.55
C VAL A 381 -13.98 3.59 1.29
N VAL A 382 -13.31 3.83 0.17
CA VAL A 382 -12.84 5.15 -0.23
C VAL A 382 -12.78 5.24 -1.77
N TRP A 383 -12.95 6.43 -2.33
CA TRP A 383 -12.67 6.67 -3.75
C TRP A 383 -11.17 6.72 -4.04
N ALA A 384 -10.78 6.53 -5.28
CA ALA A 384 -9.41 6.73 -5.74
C ALA A 384 -9.09 8.24 -5.82
N ASN A 385 -7.99 8.67 -5.20
CA ASN A 385 -7.65 10.10 -5.09
C ASN A 385 -7.48 10.78 -6.45
N ASN A 386 -6.89 10.08 -7.41
CA ASN A 386 -6.57 10.59 -8.75
C ASN A 386 -7.58 10.13 -9.82
N LYS A 387 -8.63 9.35 -9.43
CA LYS A 387 -9.74 8.90 -10.26
C LYS A 387 -11.02 8.84 -9.40
N GLN A 388 -11.62 9.99 -9.15
CA GLN A 388 -12.68 10.17 -8.13
C GLN A 388 -14.03 9.52 -8.48
N ASP A 389 -14.20 9.06 -9.69
CA ASP A 389 -15.35 8.25 -10.15
C ASP A 389 -15.17 6.74 -9.87
N THR A 390 -14.15 6.37 -9.12
CA THR A 390 -13.81 4.97 -8.82
C THR A 390 -13.78 4.71 -7.31
N LEU A 391 -14.60 3.76 -6.85
CA LEU A 391 -14.65 3.28 -5.47
C LEU A 391 -13.67 2.12 -5.27
N LEU A 392 -12.75 2.25 -4.33
CA LEU A 392 -11.77 1.23 -3.98
C LEU A 392 -12.34 0.28 -2.92
N VAL A 393 -12.31 -1.02 -3.20
CA VAL A 393 -12.76 -2.08 -2.30
C VAL A 393 -11.61 -3.06 -2.07
N MET A 394 -10.98 -2.96 -0.92
CA MET A 394 -9.77 -3.70 -0.59
C MET A 394 -9.87 -4.30 0.82
N PRO A 395 -10.62 -5.42 0.98
CA PRO A 395 -10.71 -6.11 2.26
C PRO A 395 -9.35 -6.71 2.67
N PRO A 396 -9.12 -7.01 3.94
CA PRO A 396 -7.97 -7.81 4.36
C PRO A 396 -7.88 -9.14 3.63
N LEU A 397 -6.67 -9.68 3.45
CA LEU A 397 -6.42 -10.95 2.75
C LEU A 397 -6.96 -12.17 3.50
N VAL A 398 -7.34 -11.99 4.75
CA VAL A 398 -7.94 -13.00 5.63
C VAL A 398 -9.48 -12.91 5.68
N VAL A 399 -10.09 -12.19 4.75
CA VAL A 399 -11.55 -12.09 4.62
C VAL A 399 -12.12 -13.44 4.24
N GLU A 400 -13.23 -13.84 4.88
CA GLU A 400 -13.90 -15.11 4.63
C GLU A 400 -15.08 -14.95 3.66
N ALA A 401 -15.61 -16.07 3.16
CA ALA A 401 -16.64 -16.07 2.12
C ALA A 401 -17.95 -15.40 2.54
N ASP A 402 -18.38 -15.57 3.79
CA ASP A 402 -19.55 -14.93 4.37
C ASP A 402 -19.34 -13.42 4.54
N GLU A 403 -18.11 -12.98 4.83
CA GLU A 403 -17.75 -11.58 4.91
C GLU A 403 -17.73 -10.92 3.52
N ILE A 404 -17.31 -11.63 2.47
CA ILE A 404 -17.45 -11.18 1.07
C ILE A 404 -18.94 -11.02 0.71
N ASP A 405 -19.79 -11.96 1.09
CA ASP A 405 -21.23 -11.86 0.84
C ASP A 405 -21.86 -10.68 1.58
N GLU A 406 -21.43 -10.41 2.82
CA GLU A 406 -21.86 -9.23 3.57
C GLU A 406 -21.39 -7.93 2.90
N ILE A 407 -20.14 -7.86 2.41
CA ILE A 407 -19.62 -6.71 1.63
C ILE A 407 -20.51 -6.46 0.42
N LEU A 408 -20.82 -7.51 -0.36
CA LEU A 408 -21.64 -7.39 -1.56
C LEU A 408 -23.07 -6.96 -1.24
N HIS A 409 -23.67 -7.50 -0.17
CA HIS A 409 -24.99 -7.09 0.30
C HIS A 409 -25.06 -5.61 0.69
N ILE A 410 -24.04 -5.12 1.42
CA ILE A 410 -23.96 -3.71 1.81
C ILE A 410 -23.80 -2.82 0.57
N LEU A 411 -22.97 -3.21 -0.39
CA LEU A 411 -22.78 -2.48 -1.64
C LEU A 411 -24.06 -2.44 -2.48
N ASP A 412 -24.82 -3.52 -2.57
CA ASP A 412 -26.09 -3.58 -3.30
C ASP A 412 -27.12 -2.62 -2.70
N GLY A 413 -27.30 -2.66 -1.38
CA GLY A 413 -28.15 -1.72 -0.66
C GLY A 413 -27.71 -0.26 -0.81
N ALA A 414 -26.41 -0.01 -0.75
CA ALA A 414 -25.84 1.33 -0.95
C ALA A 414 -26.06 1.84 -2.40
N ALA A 415 -25.87 0.97 -3.41
CA ALA A 415 -26.11 1.31 -4.81
C ALA A 415 -27.59 1.64 -5.08
N THR A 416 -28.49 0.88 -4.46
CA THR A 416 -29.94 1.15 -4.55
C THR A 416 -30.28 2.53 -3.99
N ARG A 417 -29.73 2.91 -2.82
CA ARG A 417 -29.99 4.22 -2.21
C ARG A 417 -29.30 5.37 -2.95
N ALA A 418 -28.07 5.18 -3.39
CA ALA A 418 -27.33 6.18 -4.14
C ALA A 418 -27.90 6.43 -5.55
N GLY A 419 -28.50 5.43 -6.18
CA GLY A 419 -29.14 5.50 -7.49
C GLY A 419 -30.60 6.01 -7.46
N ALA A 420 -31.18 6.19 -6.26
CA ALA A 420 -32.52 6.78 -6.15
C ALA A 420 -32.48 8.26 -6.54
N PRO A 421 -33.50 8.75 -7.30
CA PRO A 421 -33.54 10.11 -7.82
C PRO A 421 -33.67 11.18 -6.73
#